data_be5464bf8c571383c45265c4f22f7af8
#
_entry.id   be5464bf8c571383c45265c4f22f7af8
#
_cell.length_a   1.000
_cell.length_b   1.000
_cell.length_c   1.000
_cell.angle_alpha   90.00
_cell.angle_beta   90.00
_cell.angle_gamma   90.00
#
_symmetry.space_group_name_H-M   'P 1'
#
loop_
_entity.id
_entity.type
_entity.pdbx_description
1 polymer ?
#
loop_
_entity_poly.entity_id
_entity_poly.type
_entity_poly.pdbx_seq_one_letter_code
_entity_poly.pdbx_strand_id
1 'polypeptide(L)'
;MQKWIILVVVCLIVILGGIVVMNFNVETEYVPEAEIEDKELRKTIVNLYFQDKTTKQIVKESRLIDSKKLLKNPYLELLNMLITGPESDNYEKIIPEGTTIKEVSLNGNIITINFSNEFVEKSIDDNQRYNSIVSIVRTLTELTEINEVKIIIDGKEIDGFVEIGLDFKQTFTVKMFEQ
;
A
#
# COMPACT_ATOMS: atom_id res chain seq x y z
N MET A 1 -42.10 -66.44 -35.84
CA MET A 1 -42.59 -65.11 -35.40
C MET A 1 -41.81 -64.62 -34.15
N GLN A 2 -41.60 -65.43 -33.14
CA GLN A 2 -40.99 -65.05 -31.87
C GLN A 2 -39.50 -64.57 -32.01
N LYS A 3 -38.72 -65.21 -32.88
CA LYS A 3 -37.30 -64.81 -33.11
C LYS A 3 -37.13 -63.42 -33.77
N TRP A 4 -38.09 -63.06 -34.63
CA TRP A 4 -38.09 -61.75 -35.30
C TRP A 4 -38.46 -60.61 -34.33
N ILE A 5 -39.34 -60.86 -33.39
CA ILE A 5 -39.74 -59.92 -32.36
C ILE A 5 -38.56 -59.62 -31.45
N ILE A 6 -37.79 -60.62 -31.05
CA ILE A 6 -36.60 -60.49 -30.24
C ILE A 6 -35.54 -59.64 -30.96
N LEU A 7 -35.32 -59.84 -32.24
CA LEU A 7 -34.37 -59.12 -33.06
C LEU A 7 -34.73 -57.62 -33.17
N VAL A 8 -36.00 -57.31 -33.35
CA VAL A 8 -36.53 -55.96 -33.41
C VAL A 8 -36.34 -55.22 -32.04
N VAL A 9 -36.61 -55.90 -30.94
CA VAL A 9 -36.45 -55.34 -29.58
C VAL A 9 -35.01 -55.07 -29.30
N VAL A 10 -34.05 -55.95 -29.66
CA VAL A 10 -32.66 -55.75 -29.50
C VAL A 10 -32.11 -54.53 -30.31
N CYS A 11 -32.59 -54.41 -31.57
CA CYS A 11 -32.24 -53.23 -32.40
C CYS A 11 -32.80 -51.94 -31.81
N LEU A 12 -34.02 -51.93 -31.27
CA LEU A 12 -34.55 -50.73 -30.58
C LEU A 12 -33.76 -50.34 -29.33
N ILE A 13 -33.32 -51.30 -28.54
CA ILE A 13 -32.49 -51.05 -27.37
C ILE A 13 -31.11 -50.43 -27.76
N VAL A 14 -30.51 -50.93 -28.85
CA VAL A 14 -29.22 -50.38 -29.34
C VAL A 14 -29.39 -48.96 -29.89
N ILE A 15 -30.49 -48.69 -30.60
CA ILE A 15 -30.78 -47.35 -31.12
C ILE A 15 -31.06 -46.36 -29.98
N LEU A 16 -31.88 -46.75 -29.00
CA LEU A 16 -32.15 -45.91 -27.82
C LEU A 16 -30.91 -45.71 -26.97
N GLY A 17 -30.07 -46.70 -26.76
CA GLY A 17 -28.78 -46.59 -26.07
C GLY A 17 -27.81 -45.67 -26.81
N GLY A 18 -27.75 -45.76 -28.15
CA GLY A 18 -26.95 -44.88 -28.98
C GLY A 18 -27.38 -43.41 -28.90
N ILE A 19 -28.69 -43.13 -28.87
CA ILE A 19 -29.24 -41.77 -28.73
C ILE A 19 -28.90 -41.19 -27.33
N VAL A 20 -28.99 -42.02 -26.29
CA VAL A 20 -28.61 -41.58 -24.92
C VAL A 20 -27.13 -41.24 -24.83
N VAL A 21 -26.23 -42.04 -25.44
CA VAL A 21 -24.80 -41.74 -25.43
C VAL A 21 -24.46 -40.51 -26.24
N MET A 22 -25.16 -40.25 -27.37
CA MET A 22 -24.91 -39.04 -28.17
C MET A 22 -25.40 -37.74 -27.51
N ASN A 23 -26.38 -37.81 -26.59
CA ASN A 23 -26.86 -36.63 -25.87
C ASN A 23 -26.08 -36.33 -24.58
N PHE A 24 -25.10 -37.16 -24.18
CA PHE A 24 -24.22 -36.93 -23.06
C PHE A 24 -22.87 -36.29 -23.44
N ASN A 25 -22.64 -35.95 -24.70
CA ASN A 25 -21.65 -34.97 -25.04
C ASN A 25 -22.20 -33.56 -24.72
N VAL A 26 -22.41 -33.29 -23.44
CA VAL A 26 -22.37 -31.92 -22.95
C VAL A 26 -20.94 -31.47 -23.18
N GLU A 27 -20.68 -30.78 -24.29
CA GLU A 27 -19.60 -29.83 -24.34
C GLU A 27 -19.87 -28.90 -23.13
N THR A 28 -19.19 -29.16 -22.03
CA THR A 28 -18.97 -28.12 -21.06
C THR A 28 -18.21 -27.04 -21.85
N GLU A 29 -18.98 -26.12 -22.44
CA GLU A 29 -18.43 -24.86 -22.90
C GLU A 29 -17.63 -24.35 -21.70
N TYR A 30 -16.31 -24.50 -21.79
CA TYR A 30 -15.37 -23.85 -20.86
C TYR A 30 -15.63 -22.36 -21.07
N VAL A 31 -16.60 -21.84 -20.29
CA VAL A 31 -16.68 -20.42 -20.07
C VAL A 31 -15.35 -20.10 -19.37
N PRO A 32 -14.40 -19.46 -20.04
CA PRO A 32 -13.20 -19.02 -19.36
C PRO A 32 -13.74 -18.19 -18.20
N GLU A 33 -13.46 -18.66 -16.99
CA GLU A 33 -13.68 -17.89 -15.77
C GLU A 33 -13.14 -16.50 -16.12
N ALA A 34 -14.04 -15.51 -16.25
CA ALA A 34 -13.67 -14.19 -16.70
C ALA A 34 -12.37 -13.89 -15.96
N GLU A 35 -11.28 -13.66 -16.70
CA GLU A 35 -10.07 -13.12 -16.13
C GLU A 35 -10.53 -11.82 -15.46
N ILE A 36 -11.01 -11.96 -14.23
CA ILE A 36 -11.20 -10.84 -13.33
C ILE A 36 -9.83 -10.23 -13.37
N GLU A 37 -9.74 -9.06 -14.05
CA GLU A 37 -8.46 -8.47 -14.33
C GLU A 37 -7.69 -8.49 -13.03
N ASP A 38 -6.72 -9.37 -12.92
CA ASP A 38 -5.84 -9.63 -11.78
C ASP A 38 -5.24 -8.30 -11.24
N LYS A 39 -5.48 -7.24 -11.96
CA LYS A 39 -5.11 -5.86 -11.73
C LYS A 39 -6.01 -5.12 -10.72
N GLU A 40 -7.31 -5.43 -10.64
CA GLU A 40 -8.22 -4.79 -9.66
C GLU A 40 -8.12 -5.42 -8.27
N LEU A 41 -7.85 -6.74 -8.20
CA LEU A 41 -7.64 -7.46 -6.94
C LEU A 41 -6.33 -7.07 -6.23
N ARG A 42 -5.45 -6.30 -6.87
CA ARG A 42 -4.14 -5.90 -6.35
C ARG A 42 -4.09 -4.45 -5.87
N LYS A 43 -5.22 -3.79 -5.81
CA LYS A 43 -5.26 -2.42 -5.30
C LYS A 43 -5.47 -2.41 -3.80
N THR A 44 -4.76 -1.54 -3.12
CA THR A 44 -4.93 -1.26 -1.69
C THR A 44 -4.93 0.24 -1.45
N ILE A 45 -5.57 0.67 -0.38
CA ILE A 45 -5.58 2.08 0.02
C ILE A 45 -4.45 2.29 1.02
N VAL A 46 -3.66 3.32 0.77
CA VAL A 46 -2.66 3.86 1.71
C VAL A 46 -3.03 5.28 2.09
N ASN A 47 -2.76 5.63 3.33
CA ASN A 47 -2.98 6.96 3.86
C ASN A 47 -1.64 7.68 4.01
N LEU A 48 -1.53 8.84 3.38
CA LEU A 48 -0.40 9.75 3.48
C LEU A 48 -0.87 11.04 4.12
N TYR A 49 0.01 11.74 4.79
CA TYR A 49 -0.35 12.98 5.48
C TYR A 49 0.45 14.14 4.92
N PHE A 50 -0.26 15.17 4.43
CA PHE A 50 0.32 16.37 3.83
C PHE A 50 -0.23 17.62 4.48
N GLN A 51 0.37 18.77 4.21
CA GLN A 51 -0.12 20.05 4.71
C GLN A 51 -1.15 20.64 3.75
N ASP A 52 -2.31 21.02 4.27
CA ASP A 52 -3.29 21.80 3.53
C ASP A 52 -2.78 23.22 3.30
N LYS A 53 -2.84 23.70 2.06
CA LYS A 53 -2.30 25.02 1.66
C LYS A 53 -3.00 26.19 2.34
N THR A 54 -4.28 26.03 2.68
CA THR A 54 -5.13 27.10 3.24
C THR A 54 -5.06 27.12 4.77
N THR A 55 -5.29 25.95 5.39
CA THR A 55 -5.38 25.85 6.86
C THR A 55 -4.02 25.64 7.52
N LYS A 56 -3.00 25.25 6.76
CA LYS A 56 -1.67 24.85 7.23
C LYS A 56 -1.66 23.64 8.18
N GLN A 57 -2.77 22.94 8.29
CA GLN A 57 -2.90 21.73 9.09
C GLN A 57 -2.47 20.48 8.32
N ILE A 58 -2.01 19.47 9.05
CA ILE A 58 -1.70 18.16 8.47
C ILE A 58 -2.99 17.37 8.30
N VAL A 59 -3.29 17.02 7.05
CA VAL A 59 -4.49 16.33 6.61
C VAL A 59 -4.15 15.03 5.90
N LYS A 60 -5.09 14.09 5.92
CA LYS A 60 -4.93 12.79 5.29
C LYS A 60 -5.28 12.84 3.81
N GLU A 61 -4.42 12.26 2.98
CA GLU A 61 -4.68 11.93 1.58
C GLU A 61 -4.65 10.41 1.39
N SER A 62 -5.79 9.84 1.01
CA SER A 62 -5.90 8.40 0.74
C SER A 62 -5.63 8.12 -0.74
N ARG A 63 -4.70 7.22 -1.05
CA ARG A 63 -4.33 6.81 -2.41
C ARG A 63 -4.62 5.36 -2.65
N LEU A 64 -5.17 5.07 -3.83
CA LEU A 64 -5.36 3.70 -4.31
C LEU A 64 -4.14 3.28 -5.12
N ILE A 65 -3.34 2.34 -4.59
CA ILE A 65 -2.10 1.90 -5.21
C ILE A 65 -2.12 0.39 -5.52
N ASP A 66 -1.23 -0.06 -6.39
CA ASP A 66 -1.00 -1.50 -6.59
C ASP A 66 -0.30 -2.06 -5.34
N SER A 67 -0.92 -3.03 -4.68
CA SER A 67 -0.39 -3.66 -3.46
C SER A 67 0.99 -4.31 -3.68
N LYS A 68 1.35 -4.66 -4.91
CA LYS A 68 2.69 -5.17 -5.25
C LYS A 68 3.81 -4.19 -4.89
N LYS A 69 3.53 -2.89 -4.93
CA LYS A 69 4.51 -1.86 -4.54
C LYS A 69 4.91 -1.98 -3.07
N LEU A 70 4.00 -2.47 -2.23
CA LEU A 70 4.24 -2.64 -0.78
C LEU A 70 4.92 -3.96 -0.42
N LEU A 71 4.94 -4.95 -1.33
CA LEU A 71 5.44 -6.30 -1.01
C LEU A 71 6.94 -6.34 -0.68
N LYS A 72 7.73 -5.46 -1.27
CA LYS A 72 9.19 -5.46 -1.10
C LYS A 72 9.62 -4.70 0.16
N ASN A 73 9.15 -3.49 0.30
CA ASN A 73 9.41 -2.63 1.46
C ASN A 73 8.30 -1.58 1.57
N PRO A 74 7.23 -1.84 2.33
CA PRO A 74 6.11 -0.92 2.44
C PRO A 74 6.51 0.43 3.03
N TYR A 75 7.43 0.44 3.97
CA TYR A 75 7.88 1.65 4.66
C TYR A 75 8.60 2.60 3.71
N LEU A 76 9.53 2.04 2.92
CA LEU A 76 10.27 2.80 1.91
C LEU A 76 9.34 3.37 0.83
N GLU A 77 8.34 2.58 0.41
CA GLU A 77 7.37 3.03 -0.60
C GLU A 77 6.52 4.20 -0.08
N LEU A 78 5.98 4.11 1.15
CA LEU A 78 5.21 5.19 1.77
C LEU A 78 6.04 6.47 1.93
N LEU A 79 7.28 6.33 2.39
CA LEU A 79 8.20 7.47 2.54
C LEU A 79 8.56 8.10 1.19
N ASN A 80 8.76 7.30 0.14
CA ASN A 80 9.00 7.82 -1.21
C ASN A 80 7.78 8.58 -1.75
N MET A 81 6.57 8.11 -1.46
CA MET A 81 5.34 8.83 -1.81
C MET A 81 5.25 10.18 -1.08
N LEU A 82 5.64 10.24 0.20
CA LEU A 82 5.70 11.52 0.95
C LEU A 82 6.72 12.47 0.35
N ILE A 83 7.91 11.98 -0.01
CA ILE A 83 8.97 12.79 -0.64
C ILE A 83 8.53 13.29 -2.02
N THR A 84 7.83 12.46 -2.79
CA THR A 84 7.27 12.85 -4.09
C THR A 84 6.27 14.01 -3.95
N GLY A 85 5.46 13.99 -2.88
CA GLY A 85 4.48 15.02 -2.57
C GLY A 85 3.03 14.58 -2.82
N PRO A 86 2.05 15.48 -2.58
CA PRO A 86 0.63 15.19 -2.71
C PRO A 86 0.19 15.07 -4.19
N GLU A 87 -0.88 14.31 -4.42
CA GLU A 87 -1.59 14.27 -5.70
C GLU A 87 -2.63 15.39 -5.80
N SER A 88 -3.15 15.84 -4.66
CA SER A 88 -4.12 16.93 -4.59
C SER A 88 -3.45 18.30 -4.69
N ASP A 89 -3.95 19.15 -5.58
CA ASP A 89 -3.50 20.54 -5.71
C ASP A 89 -3.81 21.41 -4.46
N ASN A 90 -4.66 20.95 -3.55
CA ASN A 90 -4.99 21.64 -2.32
C ASN A 90 -3.91 21.47 -1.24
N TYR A 91 -3.03 20.52 -1.41
CA TYR A 91 -2.01 20.18 -0.43
C TYR A 91 -0.63 20.61 -0.92
N GLU A 92 0.32 20.68 -0.02
CA GLU A 92 1.70 21.05 -0.34
C GLU A 92 2.70 20.01 0.16
N LYS A 93 3.79 19.90 -0.58
CA LYS A 93 4.93 19.08 -0.21
C LYS A 93 5.63 19.73 0.98
N ILE A 94 5.86 18.94 2.02
CA ILE A 94 6.46 19.41 3.28
C ILE A 94 7.83 18.80 3.56
N ILE A 95 8.15 17.66 2.98
CA ILE A 95 9.49 17.09 3.06
C ILE A 95 10.45 17.99 2.27
N PRO A 96 11.57 18.42 2.86
CA PRO A 96 12.54 19.29 2.19
C PRO A 96 13.01 18.74 0.86
N GLU A 97 13.19 19.62 -0.11
CA GLU A 97 13.66 19.24 -1.43
C GLU A 97 15.09 18.67 -1.39
N GLY A 98 15.37 17.69 -2.23
CA GLY A 98 16.65 16.98 -2.22
C GLY A 98 16.77 15.89 -1.16
N THR A 99 15.84 15.80 -0.19
CA THR A 99 15.84 14.72 0.81
C THR A 99 15.81 13.36 0.13
N THR A 100 16.72 12.48 0.54
CA THR A 100 16.74 11.06 0.13
C THR A 100 16.73 10.15 1.34
N ILE A 101 16.18 8.94 1.14
CA ILE A 101 16.17 7.90 2.18
C ILE A 101 17.37 6.98 1.93
N LYS A 102 18.28 6.92 2.89
CA LYS A 102 19.47 6.06 2.82
C LYS A 102 19.18 4.65 3.31
N GLU A 103 18.36 4.54 4.36
CA GLU A 103 18.00 3.26 4.96
C GLU A 103 16.68 3.38 5.73
N VAL A 104 15.92 2.28 5.77
CA VAL A 104 14.73 2.11 6.63
C VAL A 104 14.81 0.73 7.25
N SER A 105 14.69 0.66 8.57
CA SER A 105 14.70 -0.60 9.31
C SER A 105 13.65 -0.60 10.42
N LEU A 106 12.96 -1.74 10.60
CA LEU A 106 12.01 -1.97 11.68
C LEU A 106 12.62 -2.93 12.70
N ASN A 107 12.63 -2.51 13.97
CA ASN A 107 13.06 -3.34 15.10
C ASN A 107 11.96 -3.33 16.19
N GLY A 108 11.30 -4.47 16.36
CA GLY A 108 10.08 -4.54 17.16
C GLY A 108 9.00 -3.64 16.55
N ASN A 109 8.60 -2.61 17.27
CA ASN A 109 7.61 -1.62 16.84
C ASN A 109 8.20 -0.22 16.59
N ILE A 110 9.53 -0.12 16.56
CA ILE A 110 10.26 1.12 16.28
C ILE A 110 10.82 1.06 14.87
N ILE A 111 10.37 1.97 14.01
CA ILE A 111 10.95 2.16 12.69
C ILE A 111 12.04 3.23 12.74
N THR A 112 13.22 2.90 12.25
CA THR A 112 14.34 3.84 12.12
C THR A 112 14.49 4.25 10.66
N ILE A 113 14.52 5.56 10.40
CA ILE A 113 14.69 6.14 9.08
C ILE A 113 15.99 6.92 9.05
N ASN A 114 16.87 6.57 8.12
CA ASN A 114 18.09 7.30 7.84
C ASN A 114 17.89 8.21 6.63
N PHE A 115 17.73 9.50 6.89
CA PHE A 115 17.65 10.51 5.84
C PHE A 115 19.01 11.08 5.50
N SER A 116 19.12 11.67 4.32
CA SER A 116 20.25 12.52 3.95
C SER A 116 20.17 13.88 4.64
N ASN A 117 21.29 14.61 4.65
CA ASN A 117 21.42 15.88 5.37
C ASN A 117 20.45 16.98 4.90
N GLU A 118 19.96 16.88 3.66
CA GLU A 118 18.98 17.82 3.10
C GLU A 118 17.68 17.87 3.92
N PHE A 119 17.35 16.77 4.63
CA PHE A 119 16.17 16.72 5.52
C PHE A 119 16.23 17.76 6.65
N VAL A 120 17.42 18.10 7.12
CA VAL A 120 17.63 19.05 8.23
C VAL A 120 18.21 20.39 7.77
N GLU A 121 18.09 20.68 6.48
CA GLU A 121 18.63 21.91 5.91
C GLU A 121 18.01 23.16 6.54
N LYS A 122 18.85 24.19 6.77
CA LYS A 122 18.44 25.40 7.51
C LYS A 122 17.52 26.34 6.73
N SER A 123 17.32 26.08 5.44
CA SER A 123 16.48 26.92 4.56
C SER A 123 14.97 26.77 4.80
N ILE A 124 14.55 25.74 5.55
CA ILE A 124 13.14 25.47 5.88
C ILE A 124 12.75 26.16 7.19
N ASP A 125 11.51 26.68 7.24
CA ASP A 125 10.99 27.30 8.46
C ASP A 125 10.56 26.25 9.51
N ASP A 126 10.36 26.73 10.75
CA ASP A 126 10.04 25.87 11.88
C ASP A 126 8.68 25.14 11.72
N ASN A 127 7.72 25.76 11.06
CA ASN A 127 6.43 25.12 10.79
C ASN A 127 6.57 23.98 9.79
N GLN A 128 7.36 24.16 8.74
CA GLN A 128 7.65 23.09 7.78
C GLN A 128 8.45 21.96 8.46
N ARG A 129 9.43 22.27 9.32
CA ARG A 129 10.16 21.28 10.11
C ARG A 129 9.23 20.45 10.98
N TYR A 130 8.36 21.10 11.75
CA TYR A 130 7.38 20.45 12.60
C TYR A 130 6.45 19.55 11.76
N ASN A 131 5.84 20.10 10.72
CA ASN A 131 4.88 19.41 9.89
C ASN A 131 5.50 18.23 9.10
N SER A 132 6.79 18.30 8.74
CA SER A 132 7.47 17.17 8.10
C SER A 132 7.58 15.96 9.05
N ILE A 133 7.90 16.18 10.31
CA ILE A 133 7.94 15.11 11.33
C ILE A 133 6.53 14.55 11.58
N VAL A 134 5.53 15.42 11.77
CA VAL A 134 4.13 14.99 11.96
C VAL A 134 3.64 14.14 10.81
N SER A 135 3.91 14.56 9.58
CA SER A 135 3.56 13.84 8.36
C SER A 135 4.16 12.43 8.32
N ILE A 136 5.46 12.31 8.56
CA ILE A 136 6.18 11.03 8.59
C ILE A 136 5.60 10.11 9.66
N VAL A 137 5.46 10.63 10.90
CA VAL A 137 4.96 9.85 12.03
C VAL A 137 3.53 9.37 11.77
N ARG A 138 2.62 10.26 11.37
CA ARG A 138 1.22 9.88 11.10
C ARG A 138 1.12 8.89 9.94
N THR A 139 1.91 9.05 8.88
CA THR A 139 1.88 8.14 7.73
C THR A 139 2.35 6.73 8.12
N LEU A 140 3.45 6.61 8.83
CA LEU A 140 4.02 5.31 9.17
C LEU A 140 3.23 4.59 10.25
N THR A 141 2.67 5.30 11.22
CA THR A 141 1.86 4.72 12.30
C THR A 141 0.43 4.35 11.87
N GLU A 142 0.02 4.60 10.63
CA GLU A 142 -1.15 3.93 10.03
C GLU A 142 -0.91 2.41 9.88
N LEU A 143 0.35 1.98 9.83
CA LEU A 143 0.73 0.57 9.84
C LEU A 143 0.72 0.06 11.28
N THR A 144 -0.08 -0.96 11.56
CA THR A 144 -0.38 -1.45 12.92
C THR A 144 0.84 -1.97 13.68
N GLU A 145 1.89 -2.36 12.97
CA GLU A 145 3.15 -2.83 13.53
C GLU A 145 4.09 -1.70 13.98
N ILE A 146 3.79 -0.43 13.62
CA ILE A 146 4.65 0.72 13.96
C ILE A 146 3.99 1.58 15.03
N ASN A 147 4.65 1.74 16.16
CA ASN A 147 4.22 2.62 17.24
C ASN A 147 5.12 3.85 17.39
N GLU A 148 6.38 3.72 17.01
CA GLU A 148 7.42 4.72 17.23
C GLU A 148 8.28 4.91 15.98
N VAL A 149 8.67 6.13 15.73
CA VAL A 149 9.53 6.54 14.62
C VAL A 149 10.83 7.16 15.15
N LYS A 150 11.96 6.61 14.78
CA LYS A 150 13.30 7.13 15.02
C LYS A 150 13.85 7.76 13.75
N ILE A 151 14.44 8.94 13.85
CA ILE A 151 15.08 9.62 12.73
C ILE A 151 16.57 9.73 13.00
N ILE A 152 17.38 9.37 12.02
CA ILE A 152 18.82 9.59 11.99
C ILE A 152 19.21 10.27 10.67
N ILE A 153 20.32 10.99 10.66
CA ILE A 153 20.79 11.75 9.51
C ILE A 153 22.19 11.28 9.13
N ASP A 154 22.35 10.88 7.87
CA ASP A 154 23.65 10.38 7.35
C ASP A 154 24.29 9.30 8.24
N GLY A 155 23.43 8.40 8.79
CA GLY A 155 23.83 7.31 9.67
C GLY A 155 24.18 7.76 11.10
N LYS A 156 23.88 9.00 11.49
CA LYS A 156 24.20 9.54 12.80
C LYS A 156 22.96 10.02 13.53
N GLU A 157 22.92 9.81 14.83
CA GLU A 157 22.01 10.53 15.71
C GLU A 157 22.47 11.98 15.83
N ILE A 158 21.54 12.90 15.64
CA ILE A 158 21.77 14.35 15.82
C ILE A 158 20.71 14.91 16.76
N ASP A 159 20.89 16.15 17.19
CA ASP A 159 19.93 16.84 18.06
C ASP A 159 18.59 17.15 17.34
N GLY A 160 18.62 17.26 16.01
CA GLY A 160 17.42 17.55 15.21
C GLY A 160 16.97 19.00 15.34
N PHE A 161 15.68 19.19 15.64
CA PHE A 161 15.05 20.52 15.76
C PHE A 161 14.66 20.81 17.23
N VAL A 162 15.63 20.77 18.14
CA VAL A 162 15.39 20.93 19.58
C VAL A 162 14.78 22.28 19.95
N GLU A 163 15.04 23.32 19.16
CA GLU A 163 14.48 24.66 19.34
C GLU A 163 12.96 24.73 19.22
N ILE A 164 12.36 23.75 18.54
CA ILE A 164 10.91 23.57 18.42
C ILE A 164 10.40 22.30 19.12
N GLY A 165 11.23 21.73 20.01
CA GLY A 165 10.85 20.57 20.84
C GLY A 165 10.94 19.21 20.14
N LEU A 166 11.64 19.11 19.00
CA LEU A 166 11.82 17.88 18.24
C LEU A 166 13.26 17.38 18.33
N ASP A 167 13.55 16.61 19.38
CA ASP A 167 14.85 16.00 19.63
C ASP A 167 14.93 14.62 18.92
N PHE A 168 15.84 14.47 17.95
CA PHE A 168 16.01 13.22 17.19
C PHE A 168 16.73 12.12 17.99
N LYS A 169 17.25 12.44 19.18
CA LYS A 169 17.79 11.42 20.09
C LYS A 169 16.70 10.53 20.70
N GLN A 170 15.45 10.98 20.70
CA GLN A 170 14.30 10.19 21.12
C GLN A 170 13.50 9.67 19.93
N THR A 171 12.54 8.80 20.18
CA THR A 171 11.55 8.35 19.22
C THR A 171 10.33 9.26 19.22
N PHE A 172 9.63 9.31 18.10
CA PHE A 172 8.38 10.06 17.93
C PHE A 172 7.17 9.12 17.90
N THR A 173 6.12 9.49 18.63
CA THR A 173 4.83 8.80 18.61
C THR A 173 3.73 9.74 18.14
N VAL A 174 2.62 9.19 17.63
CA VAL A 174 1.44 10.01 17.25
C VAL A 174 0.94 10.86 18.41
N LYS A 175 0.95 10.32 19.64
CA LYS A 175 0.48 11.02 20.84
C LYS A 175 1.21 12.33 21.12
N MET A 176 2.44 12.48 20.67
CA MET A 176 3.20 13.74 20.82
C MET A 176 2.62 14.88 19.98
N PHE A 177 1.79 14.56 18.98
CA PHE A 177 1.21 15.48 18.00
C PHE A 177 -0.33 15.54 18.05
N GLU A 178 -0.95 14.91 19.04
CA GLU A 178 -2.37 15.02 19.36
C GLU A 178 -2.58 16.23 20.29
N GLN A 179 -3.12 17.31 19.72
CA GLN A 179 -3.60 18.48 20.48
C GLN A 179 -5.10 18.63 20.31
#